data_62565838010902137a74262261932575
#
_entry.id   62565838010902137a74262261932575
#
_cell.length_a   1.000
_cell.length_b   1.000
_cell.length_c   1.000
_cell.angle_alpha   90.00
_cell.angle_beta   90.00
_cell.angle_gamma   90.00
#
_symmetry.space_group_name_H-M   'P 1'
#
loop_
_entity.id
_entity.type
_entity.pdbx_description
1 polymer ?
#
loop_
_entity_poly.entity_id
_entity_poly.type
_entity_poly.pdbx_seq_one_letter_code
_entity_poly.pdbx_strand_id
1 'polypeptide(L)'
;MEKKSQVSFTTEDRQWDGRFNVQTDGDLVGLLDGIREHWGSGRIKYVLVGGVEVGTRPYQDDYQIKHVHVAAIFHDRISKRAILKNWRVKQGNGYYLVPRNRDLPYSGWKNHHIKEFSKVDLKKLCLYEEGELPQDLKRKRVEASEGEKKLKLDEVLKVMKKDLEEGVEDDVIFEKYPKNFLMYGEKLKSTLKQRRLEACNEGNPHLWVQGYPGTGKTAVLAMIYPKVYKKNLYNKFFDLYDPKEHTHVMLEDLDFEATKRLSIQFMKTLCDEAGFPIDQKYKTPQLARTTVLVTSNFELKDMVDEGPGHGMNVAALARRFWELNIYSLLRLVQLKLIPKEERQALKKEGNDDFSKLFMEWDYVTNVPTGRAIKSPEEYQAIIRDYFYALTS
;
A
#
# COMPACT_ATOMS: atom_id res chain seq x y z
N MET A 1 3.27 34.93 -9.58
CA MET A 1 2.97 34.28 -10.88
C MET A 1 4.27 33.73 -11.43
N GLU A 2 4.39 32.43 -11.54
CA GLU A 2 5.58 31.78 -12.10
C GLU A 2 5.78 32.23 -13.55
N LYS A 3 6.95 32.75 -13.86
CA LYS A 3 7.39 32.97 -15.25
C LYS A 3 7.37 31.61 -15.93
N LYS A 4 6.40 31.38 -16.84
CA LYS A 4 6.42 30.19 -17.70
C LYS A 4 7.77 30.14 -18.39
N SER A 5 8.62 29.21 -17.99
CA SER A 5 9.97 29.07 -18.53
C SER A 5 9.90 28.84 -20.05
N GLN A 6 10.55 29.68 -20.84
CA GLN A 6 10.71 29.40 -22.26
C GLN A 6 11.51 28.12 -22.43
N VAL A 7 10.97 27.17 -23.22
CA VAL A 7 11.70 25.94 -23.54
C VAL A 7 12.94 26.22 -24.38
N SER A 8 13.95 25.33 -24.30
CA SER A 8 15.20 25.47 -25.08
C SER A 8 14.94 25.51 -26.58
N PHE A 9 15.82 26.18 -27.32
CA PHE A 9 15.81 26.19 -28.79
C PHE A 9 15.99 24.81 -29.43
N THR A 10 16.57 23.87 -28.70
CA THR A 10 16.78 22.48 -29.11
C THR A 10 15.59 21.57 -28.75
N THR A 11 14.60 22.07 -27.99
CA THR A 11 13.40 21.29 -27.69
C THR A 11 12.70 20.90 -28.98
N GLU A 12 12.35 19.61 -29.11
CA GLU A 12 11.66 19.02 -30.25
C GLU A 12 10.32 18.41 -29.86
N ASP A 13 9.29 18.76 -30.60
CA ASP A 13 7.95 18.15 -30.47
C ASP A 13 7.24 18.16 -31.84
N ARG A 14 6.15 17.41 -31.94
CA ARG A 14 5.24 17.41 -33.09
C ARG A 14 4.12 18.44 -32.98
N GLN A 15 3.80 18.89 -31.77
CA GLN A 15 2.65 19.76 -31.50
C GLN A 15 3.11 20.99 -30.74
N TRP A 16 2.88 22.14 -31.34
CA TRP A 16 3.37 23.40 -30.83
C TRP A 16 2.25 24.41 -30.61
N ASP A 17 2.34 25.13 -29.52
CA ASP A 17 1.49 26.26 -29.15
C ASP A 17 2.35 27.52 -29.13
N GLY A 18 1.99 28.50 -29.92
CA GLY A 18 2.77 29.71 -30.10
C GLY A 18 1.96 30.99 -29.95
N ARG A 19 2.63 32.02 -29.47
CA ARG A 19 2.18 33.40 -29.50
C ARG A 19 3.31 34.24 -30.09
N PHE A 20 3.02 35.04 -31.12
CA PHE A 20 3.99 35.86 -31.82
C PHE A 20 3.54 37.30 -31.80
N ASN A 21 4.40 38.21 -31.35
CA ASN A 21 4.16 39.65 -31.42
C ASN A 21 4.28 40.14 -32.86
N VAL A 22 3.32 40.94 -33.30
CA VAL A 22 3.24 41.50 -34.62
C VAL A 22 3.09 43.05 -34.48
N GLN A 23 4.20 43.74 -34.45
CA GLN A 23 4.20 45.18 -34.21
C GLN A 23 3.78 45.96 -35.44
N THR A 24 4.12 45.45 -36.62
CA THR A 24 3.82 46.04 -37.92
C THR A 24 3.03 45.06 -38.79
N ASP A 25 2.30 45.56 -39.78
CA ASP A 25 1.64 44.69 -40.76
C ASP A 25 2.63 43.82 -41.53
N GLY A 26 3.86 44.31 -41.76
CA GLY A 26 4.95 43.55 -42.36
C GLY A 26 5.42 42.37 -41.54
N ASP A 27 5.33 42.42 -40.19
CA ASP A 27 5.64 41.28 -39.31
C ASP A 27 4.60 40.19 -39.43
N LEU A 28 3.30 40.59 -39.50
CA LEU A 28 2.20 39.66 -39.68
C LEU A 28 2.27 38.95 -41.03
N VAL A 29 2.50 39.74 -42.11
CA VAL A 29 2.63 39.20 -43.48
C VAL A 29 3.80 38.21 -43.54
N GLY A 30 4.96 38.61 -43.01
CA GLY A 30 6.16 37.76 -43.04
C GLY A 30 5.97 36.45 -42.26
N LEU A 31 5.27 36.49 -41.13
CA LEU A 31 4.93 35.30 -40.35
C LEU A 31 3.96 34.37 -41.12
N LEU A 32 2.90 34.95 -41.72
CA LEU A 32 1.91 34.17 -42.49
C LEU A 32 2.53 33.54 -43.73
N ASP A 33 3.40 34.29 -44.46
CA ASP A 33 4.08 33.75 -45.63
C ASP A 33 5.04 32.62 -45.25
N GLY A 34 5.81 32.76 -44.16
CA GLY A 34 6.66 31.68 -43.66
C GLY A 34 5.87 30.45 -43.27
N ILE A 35 4.70 30.60 -42.64
CA ILE A 35 3.81 29.49 -42.32
C ILE A 35 3.24 28.82 -43.56
N ARG A 36 2.80 29.59 -44.57
CA ARG A 36 2.28 29.07 -45.82
C ARG A 36 3.32 28.29 -46.63
N GLU A 37 4.55 28.83 -46.73
CA GLU A 37 5.66 28.11 -47.36
C GLU A 37 6.01 26.82 -46.65
N HIS A 38 5.99 26.87 -45.32
CA HIS A 38 6.25 25.67 -44.51
C HIS A 38 5.12 24.63 -44.66
N TRP A 39 3.87 25.09 -44.78
CA TRP A 39 2.74 24.22 -45.14
C TRP A 39 2.94 23.60 -46.51
N GLY A 40 3.27 24.39 -47.54
CA GLY A 40 3.54 23.94 -48.90
C GLY A 40 4.68 22.91 -49.01
N SER A 41 5.58 22.85 -48.03
CA SER A 41 6.64 21.83 -47.96
C SER A 41 6.12 20.42 -47.53
N GLY A 42 4.84 20.29 -47.19
CA GLY A 42 4.23 19.01 -46.71
C GLY A 42 4.66 18.54 -45.35
N ARG A 43 5.34 19.36 -44.53
CA ARG A 43 5.82 18.98 -43.18
C ARG A 43 4.80 19.24 -42.09
N ILE A 44 3.84 20.14 -42.32
CA ILE A 44 2.80 20.49 -41.37
C ILE A 44 1.54 19.63 -41.65
N LYS A 45 1.00 19.00 -40.63
CA LYS A 45 -0.24 18.23 -40.70
C LYS A 45 -1.47 19.12 -40.44
N TYR A 46 -1.35 20.09 -39.59
CA TYR A 46 -2.38 21.06 -39.23
C TYR A 46 -1.75 22.36 -38.74
N VAL A 47 -2.30 23.46 -39.16
CA VAL A 47 -1.90 24.79 -38.67
C VAL A 47 -3.11 25.71 -38.60
N LEU A 48 -3.17 26.49 -37.51
CA LEU A 48 -4.18 27.52 -37.26
C LEU A 48 -3.49 28.79 -36.80
N VAL A 49 -3.74 29.90 -37.41
CA VAL A 49 -3.35 31.23 -36.96
C VAL A 49 -4.61 32.01 -36.60
N GLY A 50 -4.73 32.32 -35.31
CA GLY A 50 -5.84 33.13 -34.81
C GLY A 50 -5.77 34.60 -35.25
N GLY A 51 -6.87 35.30 -35.14
CA GLY A 51 -6.91 36.75 -35.41
C GLY A 51 -5.97 37.56 -34.51
N VAL A 52 -5.64 38.78 -34.93
CA VAL A 52 -4.79 39.67 -34.14
C VAL A 52 -5.45 40.03 -32.81
N GLU A 53 -4.74 39.91 -31.75
CA GLU A 53 -5.13 40.28 -30.39
C GLU A 53 -4.25 41.41 -29.86
N VAL A 54 -4.79 42.15 -28.89
CA VAL A 54 -4.04 43.17 -28.14
C VAL A 54 -4.03 42.76 -26.67
N GLY A 55 -2.90 42.84 -26.03
CA GLY A 55 -2.78 42.59 -24.61
C GLY A 55 -3.60 43.59 -23.78
N THR A 56 -4.61 43.11 -23.05
CA THR A 56 -5.57 43.96 -22.33
C THR A 56 -5.27 44.09 -20.84
N ARG A 57 -4.32 43.35 -20.30
CA ARG A 57 -4.02 43.35 -18.87
C ARG A 57 -2.92 44.36 -18.54
N PRO A 58 -3.23 45.44 -17.79
CA PRO A 58 -2.19 46.34 -17.28
C PRO A 58 -1.19 45.55 -16.41
N TYR A 59 0.05 46.02 -16.36
CA TYR A 59 1.16 45.41 -15.59
C TYR A 59 1.68 44.05 -16.08
N GLN A 60 1.29 43.62 -17.30
CA GLN A 60 1.95 42.50 -17.99
C GLN A 60 2.86 43.03 -19.11
N ASP A 61 3.96 42.30 -19.37
CA ASP A 61 4.97 42.67 -20.39
C ASP A 61 4.38 42.77 -21.82
N ASP A 62 3.16 42.31 -22.03
CA ASP A 62 2.43 42.29 -23.29
C ASP A 62 1.27 43.28 -23.36
N TYR A 63 1.15 44.19 -22.41
CA TYR A 63 0.10 45.23 -22.42
C TYR A 63 0.20 46.09 -23.67
N GLN A 64 -0.92 46.21 -24.38
CA GLN A 64 -1.07 46.90 -25.66
C GLN A 64 -0.21 46.36 -26.82
N ILE A 65 0.47 45.24 -26.68
CA ILE A 65 1.23 44.61 -27.77
C ILE A 65 0.29 43.79 -28.65
N LYS A 66 0.31 44.07 -29.96
CA LYS A 66 -0.39 43.26 -30.96
C LYS A 66 0.31 41.91 -31.13
N HIS A 67 -0.45 40.84 -31.11
CA HIS A 67 0.08 39.50 -31.27
C HIS A 67 -0.95 38.54 -31.92
N VAL A 68 -0.45 37.40 -32.39
CA VAL A 68 -1.29 36.31 -32.90
C VAL A 68 -0.95 35.03 -32.18
N HIS A 69 -1.94 34.16 -31.99
CA HIS A 69 -1.74 32.82 -31.52
C HIS A 69 -1.69 31.82 -32.65
N VAL A 70 -0.75 30.87 -32.60
CA VAL A 70 -0.53 29.86 -33.65
C VAL A 70 -0.54 28.48 -33.01
N ALA A 71 -1.41 27.61 -33.53
CA ALA A 71 -1.42 26.18 -33.24
C ALA A 71 -0.84 25.41 -34.40
N ALA A 72 0.11 24.50 -34.19
CA ALA A 72 0.68 23.69 -35.25
C ALA A 72 0.91 22.24 -34.85
N ILE A 73 0.62 21.33 -35.80
CA ILE A 73 0.93 19.92 -35.72
C ILE A 73 1.77 19.52 -36.92
N PHE A 74 2.93 18.95 -36.67
CA PHE A 74 3.86 18.48 -37.68
C PHE A 74 3.77 16.97 -37.89
N HIS A 75 4.14 16.47 -39.04
CA HIS A 75 4.26 15.02 -39.29
C HIS A 75 5.40 14.43 -38.45
N ASP A 76 6.52 15.11 -38.35
CA ASP A 76 7.69 14.70 -37.57
C ASP A 76 8.00 15.68 -36.43
N ARG A 77 8.88 15.27 -35.51
CA ARG A 77 9.39 16.20 -34.49
C ARG A 77 10.22 17.30 -35.15
N ILE A 78 9.99 18.50 -34.72
CA ILE A 78 10.69 19.67 -35.19
C ILE A 78 11.18 20.52 -34.01
N SER A 79 12.40 21.08 -34.14
CA SER A 79 12.95 21.91 -33.06
C SER A 79 12.34 23.31 -33.06
N LYS A 80 12.26 23.94 -31.90
CA LYS A 80 11.86 25.33 -31.73
C LYS A 80 12.65 26.26 -32.68
N ARG A 81 13.97 26.05 -32.78
CA ARG A 81 14.84 26.84 -33.65
C ARG A 81 14.40 26.77 -35.14
N ALA A 82 14.07 25.57 -35.62
CA ALA A 82 13.65 25.35 -36.98
C ALA A 82 12.32 26.03 -37.30
N ILE A 83 11.35 25.98 -36.36
CA ILE A 83 10.05 26.66 -36.50
C ILE A 83 10.26 28.16 -36.63
N LEU A 84 11.00 28.77 -35.70
CA LEU A 84 11.25 30.21 -35.70
C LEU A 84 11.92 30.68 -37.00
N LYS A 85 12.88 29.90 -37.53
CA LYS A 85 13.55 30.16 -38.80
C LYS A 85 12.58 30.07 -39.98
N ASN A 86 11.82 28.99 -40.10
CA ASN A 86 10.91 28.75 -41.21
C ASN A 86 9.75 29.75 -41.22
N TRP A 87 9.28 30.18 -40.05
CA TRP A 87 8.20 31.15 -39.93
C TRP A 87 8.69 32.62 -39.97
N ARG A 88 9.95 32.82 -40.31
CA ARG A 88 10.57 34.16 -40.50
C ARG A 88 10.38 35.09 -39.29
N VAL A 89 10.40 34.52 -38.08
CA VAL A 89 10.29 35.32 -36.85
C VAL A 89 11.54 36.21 -36.73
N LYS A 90 11.34 37.51 -36.77
CA LYS A 90 12.44 38.45 -36.67
C LYS A 90 13.08 38.44 -35.28
N GLN A 91 14.40 38.59 -35.25
CA GLN A 91 15.15 38.76 -34.02
C GLN A 91 14.74 40.09 -33.35
N GLY A 92 14.38 40.03 -32.07
CA GLY A 92 13.86 41.20 -31.34
C GLY A 92 12.33 41.27 -31.22
N ASN A 93 11.56 40.58 -32.08
CA ASN A 93 10.13 40.42 -31.87
C ASN A 93 9.88 39.42 -30.71
N GLY A 94 9.09 39.83 -29.74
CA GLY A 94 8.71 38.97 -28.64
C GLY A 94 7.85 37.78 -29.12
N TYR A 95 8.11 36.60 -28.60
CA TYR A 95 7.30 35.41 -28.88
C TYR A 95 7.29 34.48 -27.71
N TYR A 96 6.28 33.60 -27.67
CA TYR A 96 6.17 32.44 -26.80
C TYR A 96 5.90 31.23 -27.71
N LEU A 97 6.72 30.19 -27.61
CA LEU A 97 6.58 28.98 -28.41
C LEU A 97 7.01 27.78 -27.58
N VAL A 98 6.04 26.90 -27.31
CA VAL A 98 6.20 25.74 -26.43
C VAL A 98 5.49 24.51 -27.00
N PRO A 99 5.87 23.28 -26.61
CA PRO A 99 5.07 22.10 -26.88
C PRO A 99 3.66 22.29 -26.36
N ARG A 100 2.66 21.83 -27.13
CA ARG A 100 1.25 21.90 -26.74
C ARG A 100 1.02 21.18 -25.41
N ASN A 101 0.20 21.75 -24.53
CA ASN A 101 -0.33 21.03 -23.37
C ASN A 101 -1.33 19.95 -23.85
N ARG A 102 -0.94 18.68 -23.68
CA ARG A 102 -1.73 17.52 -24.14
C ARG A 102 -2.93 17.19 -23.26
N ASP A 103 -3.04 17.79 -22.07
CA ASP A 103 -4.21 17.65 -21.19
C ASP A 103 -5.42 18.41 -21.71
N LEU A 104 -5.19 19.42 -22.55
CA LEU A 104 -6.26 20.14 -23.23
C LEU A 104 -6.75 19.37 -24.47
N PRO A 105 -8.08 19.16 -24.63
CA PRO A 105 -8.63 18.58 -25.84
C PRO A 105 -8.32 19.46 -27.05
N TYR A 106 -8.26 18.86 -28.27
CA TYR A 106 -7.99 19.59 -29.50
C TYR A 106 -9.03 20.67 -29.79
N SER A 107 -10.30 20.37 -29.53
CA SER A 107 -11.40 21.33 -29.65
C SER A 107 -11.22 22.53 -28.72
N GLY A 108 -10.85 22.31 -27.46
CA GLY A 108 -10.55 23.37 -26.51
C GLY A 108 -9.33 24.22 -26.91
N TRP A 109 -8.30 23.57 -27.46
CA TRP A 109 -7.10 24.23 -27.97
C TRP A 109 -7.42 25.12 -29.18
N LYS A 110 -8.18 24.62 -30.19
CA LYS A 110 -8.67 25.41 -31.30
C LYS A 110 -9.47 26.61 -30.82
N ASN A 111 -10.47 26.39 -29.95
CA ASN A 111 -11.33 27.46 -29.44
C ASN A 111 -10.54 28.56 -28.72
N HIS A 112 -9.43 28.21 -28.05
CA HIS A 112 -8.56 29.19 -27.39
C HIS A 112 -7.94 30.16 -28.41
N HIS A 113 -7.60 29.70 -29.62
CA HIS A 113 -6.95 30.51 -30.65
C HIS A 113 -7.93 31.40 -31.42
N ILE A 114 -9.18 31.00 -31.54
CA ILE A 114 -10.22 31.70 -32.29
C ILE A 114 -11.29 32.38 -31.41
N LYS A 115 -11.07 32.47 -30.07
CA LYS A 115 -11.98 33.15 -29.17
C LYS A 115 -12.19 34.63 -29.59
N GLU A 116 -13.39 35.14 -29.42
CA GLU A 116 -13.75 36.52 -29.77
C GLU A 116 -13.12 37.54 -28.81
N PHE A 117 -12.97 37.16 -27.55
CA PHE A 117 -12.44 38.05 -26.52
C PHE A 117 -10.98 38.44 -26.84
N SER A 118 -10.68 39.71 -26.78
CA SER A 118 -9.38 40.35 -27.08
C SER A 118 -8.99 40.48 -28.57
N LYS A 119 -9.81 40.05 -29.51
CA LYS A 119 -9.55 40.25 -30.95
C LYS A 119 -9.73 41.72 -31.37
N VAL A 120 -8.83 42.19 -32.22
CA VAL A 120 -8.91 43.54 -32.78
C VAL A 120 -10.03 43.67 -33.82
N ASP A 121 -10.24 42.63 -34.60
CA ASP A 121 -11.29 42.54 -35.63
C ASP A 121 -12.12 41.26 -35.43
N LEU A 122 -13.35 41.42 -34.99
CA LEU A 122 -14.30 40.32 -34.77
C LEU A 122 -14.72 39.58 -36.06
N LYS A 123 -14.49 40.20 -37.25
CA LYS A 123 -14.74 39.54 -38.53
C LYS A 123 -13.59 38.64 -38.95
N LYS A 124 -12.43 38.73 -38.31
CA LYS A 124 -11.21 37.98 -38.62
C LYS A 124 -10.71 37.19 -37.41
N LEU A 125 -11.56 36.29 -36.89
CA LEU A 125 -11.22 35.43 -35.76
C LEU A 125 -10.09 34.45 -36.10
N CYS A 126 -10.02 34.04 -37.37
CA CYS A 126 -8.98 33.15 -37.91
C CYS A 126 -8.38 33.83 -39.15
N LEU A 127 -7.06 33.94 -39.20
CA LEU A 127 -6.31 34.52 -40.34
C LEU A 127 -5.88 33.45 -41.33
N TYR A 128 -5.60 32.25 -40.87
CA TYR A 128 -5.16 31.13 -41.70
C TYR A 128 -5.42 29.83 -40.98
N GLU A 129 -6.03 28.86 -41.68
CA GLU A 129 -6.20 27.48 -41.17
C GLU A 129 -6.07 26.52 -42.33
N GLU A 130 -5.25 25.47 -42.16
CA GLU A 130 -5.05 24.39 -43.09
C GLU A 130 -4.85 23.04 -42.40
N GLY A 131 -5.29 21.98 -43.07
CA GLY A 131 -5.22 20.61 -42.57
C GLY A 131 -6.38 20.24 -41.69
N GLU A 132 -6.34 19.01 -41.22
CA GLU A 132 -7.37 18.47 -40.33
C GLU A 132 -6.88 18.37 -38.88
N LEU A 133 -7.59 19.04 -37.99
CA LEU A 133 -7.33 18.92 -36.56
C LEU A 133 -7.71 17.51 -36.12
N PRO A 134 -6.84 16.76 -35.41
CA PRO A 134 -7.18 15.46 -34.90
C PRO A 134 -8.44 15.51 -34.01
N GLN A 135 -9.30 14.55 -34.19
CA GLN A 135 -10.48 14.44 -33.32
C GLN A 135 -10.05 14.13 -31.90
N ASP A 136 -10.68 14.78 -30.94
CA ASP A 136 -10.55 14.38 -29.55
C ASP A 136 -11.05 12.95 -29.45
N LEU A 137 -10.18 12.03 -29.01
CA LEU A 137 -10.60 10.70 -28.67
C LEU A 137 -11.69 10.86 -27.61
N LYS A 138 -12.94 10.75 -28.00
CA LYS A 138 -14.00 10.45 -27.07
C LYS A 138 -13.49 9.21 -26.34
N ARG A 139 -13.04 9.34 -25.09
CA ARG A 139 -12.97 8.18 -24.21
C ARG A 139 -14.29 7.51 -24.42
N LYS A 140 -14.30 6.33 -25.05
CA LYS A 140 -15.51 5.51 -25.13
C LYS A 140 -15.93 5.35 -23.67
N ARG A 141 -16.88 6.18 -23.24
CA ARG A 141 -17.75 5.78 -22.14
C ARG A 141 -18.33 4.50 -22.69
N VAL A 142 -17.88 3.37 -22.16
CA VAL A 142 -18.63 2.14 -22.27
C VAL A 142 -20.00 2.55 -21.80
N GLU A 143 -20.97 2.59 -22.69
CA GLU A 143 -22.35 2.77 -22.34
C GLU A 143 -22.67 1.61 -21.41
N ALA A 144 -22.58 1.90 -20.10
CA ALA A 144 -23.09 1.01 -19.10
C ALA A 144 -24.59 0.92 -19.40
N SER A 145 -25.07 -0.30 -19.61
CA SER A 145 -26.48 -0.65 -19.71
C SER A 145 -27.27 0.25 -18.74
N GLU A 146 -28.35 0.82 -19.26
CA GLU A 146 -29.31 1.63 -18.51
C GLU A 146 -29.66 0.91 -17.20
N GLY A 147 -29.21 1.45 -16.06
CA GLY A 147 -29.54 0.92 -14.73
C GLY A 147 -28.69 1.40 -13.58
N GLU A 148 -27.40 1.60 -13.76
CA GLU A 148 -26.52 1.99 -12.66
C GLU A 148 -25.93 3.39 -12.87
N LYS A 149 -26.44 4.38 -12.12
CA LYS A 149 -25.76 5.67 -11.94
C LYS A 149 -24.36 5.40 -11.37
N LYS A 150 -23.31 5.57 -12.18
CA LYS A 150 -21.93 5.52 -11.68
C LYS A 150 -21.78 6.57 -10.58
N LEU A 151 -21.66 6.09 -9.34
CA LEU A 151 -21.36 6.92 -8.19
C LEU A 151 -20.09 7.74 -8.46
N LYS A 152 -20.08 8.99 -8.05
CA LYS A 152 -18.87 9.81 -8.06
C LYS A 152 -17.83 9.18 -7.15
N LEU A 153 -16.54 9.42 -7.43
CA LEU A 153 -15.44 8.83 -6.64
C LEU A 153 -15.63 9.06 -5.13
N ASP A 154 -16.02 10.28 -4.74
CA ASP A 154 -16.22 10.62 -3.32
C ASP A 154 -17.37 9.84 -2.68
N GLU A 155 -18.40 9.51 -3.45
CA GLU A 155 -19.53 8.69 -2.98
C GLU A 155 -19.10 7.23 -2.81
N VAL A 156 -18.32 6.71 -3.76
CA VAL A 156 -17.73 5.36 -3.66
C VAL A 156 -16.82 5.25 -2.44
N LEU A 157 -15.94 6.23 -2.22
CA LEU A 157 -15.04 6.23 -1.07
C LEU A 157 -15.78 6.32 0.27
N LYS A 158 -16.90 7.07 0.33
CA LYS A 158 -17.75 7.11 1.52
C LYS A 158 -18.42 5.77 1.81
N VAL A 159 -18.93 5.09 0.77
CA VAL A 159 -19.53 3.76 0.94
C VAL A 159 -18.47 2.73 1.34
N MET A 160 -17.32 2.71 0.68
CA MET A 160 -16.21 1.82 1.05
C MET A 160 -15.75 2.05 2.49
N LYS A 161 -15.67 3.32 2.93
CA LYS A 161 -15.32 3.65 4.31
C LYS A 161 -16.36 3.08 5.28
N LYS A 162 -17.65 3.23 4.99
CA LYS A 162 -18.75 2.71 5.80
C LYS A 162 -18.70 1.17 5.86
N ASP A 163 -18.55 0.49 4.72
CA ASP A 163 -18.42 -0.97 4.65
C ASP A 163 -17.24 -1.45 5.53
N LEU A 164 -16.08 -0.76 5.49
CA LEU A 164 -14.93 -1.05 6.34
C LEU A 164 -15.22 -0.79 7.83
N GLU A 165 -15.95 0.27 8.17
CA GLU A 165 -16.36 0.58 9.56
C GLU A 165 -17.33 -0.46 10.12
N GLU A 166 -18.18 -1.03 9.28
CA GLU A 166 -19.13 -2.09 9.62
C GLU A 166 -18.47 -3.47 9.67
N GLY A 167 -17.18 -3.58 9.27
CA GLY A 167 -16.41 -4.82 9.34
C GLY A 167 -16.69 -5.78 8.19
N VAL A 168 -17.18 -5.27 7.05
CA VAL A 168 -17.32 -6.06 5.81
C VAL A 168 -15.96 -6.55 5.36
N GLU A 169 -15.87 -7.81 4.95
CA GLU A 169 -14.63 -8.42 4.49
C GLU A 169 -14.06 -7.74 3.25
N ASP A 170 -12.73 -7.70 3.17
CA ASP A 170 -11.99 -7.04 2.10
C ASP A 170 -12.37 -7.55 0.71
N ASP A 171 -12.57 -8.86 0.57
CA ASP A 171 -12.92 -9.51 -0.70
C ASP A 171 -14.30 -9.05 -1.20
N VAL A 172 -15.26 -8.88 -0.30
CA VAL A 172 -16.59 -8.38 -0.63
C VAL A 172 -16.54 -6.93 -1.10
N ILE A 173 -15.71 -6.10 -0.44
CA ILE A 173 -15.52 -4.69 -0.86
C ILE A 173 -14.77 -4.63 -2.18
N PHE A 174 -13.77 -5.50 -2.36
CA PHE A 174 -13.02 -5.62 -3.61
C PHE A 174 -13.92 -6.01 -4.78
N GLU A 175 -14.81 -6.97 -4.61
CA GLU A 175 -15.77 -7.38 -5.67
C GLU A 175 -16.70 -6.22 -6.08
N LYS A 176 -17.17 -5.43 -5.11
CA LYS A 176 -18.01 -4.24 -5.38
C LYS A 176 -17.26 -3.12 -6.09
N TYR A 177 -16.01 -2.85 -5.68
CA TYR A 177 -15.23 -1.68 -6.11
C TYR A 177 -13.78 -2.01 -6.44
N PRO A 178 -13.47 -2.94 -7.36
CA PRO A 178 -12.13 -3.52 -7.54
C PRO A 178 -11.04 -2.45 -7.71
N LYS A 179 -11.25 -1.52 -8.65
CA LYS A 179 -10.29 -0.47 -8.96
C LYS A 179 -10.09 0.51 -7.80
N ASN A 180 -11.18 0.90 -7.14
CA ASN A 180 -11.12 1.88 -6.06
C ASN A 180 -10.53 1.27 -4.79
N PHE A 181 -10.82 0.01 -4.51
CA PHE A 181 -10.24 -0.70 -3.37
C PHE A 181 -8.72 -0.88 -3.52
N LEU A 182 -8.23 -1.27 -4.71
CA LEU A 182 -6.79 -1.33 -4.98
C LEU A 182 -6.09 0.02 -4.81
N MET A 183 -6.74 1.12 -5.21
CA MET A 183 -6.14 2.46 -5.15
C MET A 183 -6.22 3.12 -3.77
N TYR A 184 -7.29 2.87 -3.03
CA TYR A 184 -7.64 3.64 -1.84
C TYR A 184 -7.92 2.79 -0.60
N GLY A 185 -8.08 1.46 -0.72
CA GLY A 185 -8.48 0.58 0.39
C GLY A 185 -7.56 0.71 1.61
N GLU A 186 -6.26 0.57 1.42
CA GLU A 186 -5.29 0.71 2.52
C GLU A 186 -5.27 2.11 3.15
N LYS A 187 -5.45 3.16 2.33
CA LYS A 187 -5.54 4.53 2.83
C LYS A 187 -6.81 4.77 3.66
N LEU A 188 -7.93 4.20 3.23
CA LEU A 188 -9.18 4.26 3.98
C LEU A 188 -9.04 3.52 5.31
N LYS A 189 -8.51 2.29 5.31
CA LYS A 189 -8.24 1.53 6.53
C LYS A 189 -7.36 2.30 7.52
N SER A 190 -6.33 2.99 7.04
CA SER A 190 -5.45 3.79 7.88
C SER A 190 -6.13 5.02 8.50
N THR A 191 -7.23 5.52 7.91
CA THR A 191 -8.01 6.65 8.44
C THR A 191 -9.12 6.22 9.39
N LEU A 192 -9.45 4.93 9.44
CA LEU A 192 -10.43 4.42 10.39
C LEU A 192 -9.87 4.54 11.80
N LYS A 193 -10.69 4.98 12.74
CA LYS A 193 -10.30 4.96 14.16
C LYS A 193 -9.88 3.55 14.51
N GLN A 194 -8.66 3.40 15.01
CA GLN A 194 -8.16 2.12 15.49
C GLN A 194 -9.17 1.53 16.47
N ARG A 195 -9.91 0.52 16.02
CA ARG A 195 -10.67 -0.30 16.95
C ARG A 195 -9.62 -0.99 17.81
N ARG A 196 -9.75 -0.88 19.11
CA ARG A 196 -9.02 -1.71 20.05
C ARG A 196 -9.38 -3.14 19.67
N LEU A 197 -8.47 -3.83 18.99
CA LEU A 197 -8.68 -5.24 18.68
C LEU A 197 -8.69 -5.94 20.01
N GLU A 198 -9.85 -6.42 20.41
CA GLU A 198 -9.96 -7.35 21.51
C GLU A 198 -9.28 -8.62 21.02
N ALA A 199 -8.00 -8.74 21.30
CA ALA A 199 -7.33 -9.99 21.15
C ALA A 199 -7.95 -10.92 22.20
N CYS A 200 -8.45 -12.02 21.71
CA CYS A 200 -9.09 -13.04 22.51
C CYS A 200 -8.03 -13.70 23.40
N ASN A 201 -7.87 -13.21 24.60
CA ASN A 201 -7.00 -13.88 25.57
C ASN A 201 -7.68 -15.12 26.19
N GLU A 202 -8.95 -15.33 25.99
CA GLU A 202 -9.73 -16.45 26.52
C GLU A 202 -9.36 -16.91 27.96
N GLY A 203 -8.63 -16.08 28.68
CA GLY A 203 -8.13 -16.41 30.04
C GLY A 203 -6.97 -17.41 30.05
N ASN A 204 -6.36 -17.75 28.93
CA ASN A 204 -5.21 -18.66 28.88
C ASN A 204 -3.95 -17.99 29.47
N PRO A 205 -3.17 -18.70 30.30
CA PRO A 205 -1.90 -18.20 30.79
C PRO A 205 -0.84 -18.12 29.70
N HIS A 206 0.09 -17.19 29.81
CA HIS A 206 1.30 -17.22 28.98
C HIS A 206 2.15 -18.42 29.44
N LEU A 207 2.62 -19.21 28.47
CA LEU A 207 3.39 -20.41 28.74
C LEU A 207 4.84 -20.29 28.33
N TRP A 208 5.74 -20.73 29.19
CA TRP A 208 7.14 -20.98 28.87
C TRP A 208 7.42 -22.46 28.97
N VAL A 209 7.53 -23.16 27.84
CA VAL A 209 7.75 -24.61 27.81
C VAL A 209 9.21 -24.90 27.48
N GLN A 210 9.94 -25.40 28.48
CA GLN A 210 11.36 -25.69 28.33
C GLN A 210 11.60 -27.22 28.30
N GLY A 211 12.73 -27.62 27.72
CA GLY A 211 13.18 -29.01 27.67
C GLY A 211 14.10 -29.31 26.50
N TYR A 212 14.64 -30.52 26.45
CA TYR A 212 15.62 -30.92 25.43
C TYR A 212 15.10 -30.84 23.98
N PRO A 213 15.98 -30.66 23.00
CA PRO A 213 15.61 -30.72 21.60
C PRO A 213 14.91 -32.04 21.23
N GLY A 214 13.92 -31.95 20.34
CA GLY A 214 13.19 -33.13 19.83
C GLY A 214 12.16 -33.75 20.78
N THR A 215 11.88 -33.14 21.92
CA THR A 215 10.88 -33.62 22.91
C THR A 215 9.43 -33.25 22.58
N GLY A 216 9.20 -32.55 21.44
CA GLY A 216 7.86 -32.26 20.96
C GLY A 216 7.23 -30.97 21.51
N LYS A 217 8.02 -30.03 22.08
CA LYS A 217 7.54 -28.76 22.63
C LYS A 217 6.65 -27.99 21.67
N THR A 218 7.18 -27.69 20.49
CA THR A 218 6.45 -26.96 19.45
C THR A 218 5.24 -27.73 18.94
N ALA A 219 5.38 -29.04 18.74
CA ALA A 219 4.30 -29.86 18.22
C ALA A 219 3.11 -29.93 19.17
N VAL A 220 3.32 -30.10 20.49
CA VAL A 220 2.24 -30.17 21.47
C VAL A 220 1.55 -28.79 21.58
N LEU A 221 2.29 -27.69 21.59
CA LEU A 221 1.68 -26.37 21.64
C LEU A 221 0.93 -26.04 20.37
N ALA A 222 1.46 -26.39 19.18
CA ALA A 222 0.75 -26.17 17.91
C ALA A 222 -0.52 -27.03 17.78
N MET A 223 -0.56 -28.22 18.38
CA MET A 223 -1.75 -29.04 18.43
C MET A 223 -2.81 -28.47 19.40
N ILE A 224 -2.38 -28.01 20.57
CA ILE A 224 -3.29 -27.46 21.58
C ILE A 224 -3.80 -26.07 21.18
N TYR A 225 -2.98 -25.28 20.47
CA TYR A 225 -3.27 -23.92 20.01
C TYR A 225 -3.13 -23.81 18.47
N PRO A 226 -4.06 -24.38 17.70
CA PRO A 226 -3.90 -24.50 16.24
C PRO A 226 -3.91 -23.15 15.50
N LYS A 227 -4.50 -22.11 16.08
CA LYS A 227 -4.53 -20.74 15.52
C LYS A 227 -3.39 -19.88 16.04
N VAL A 228 -2.22 -20.47 16.26
CA VAL A 228 -1.06 -19.76 16.77
C VAL A 228 -0.30 -19.04 15.66
N TYR A 229 0.05 -17.79 15.88
CA TYR A 229 0.98 -17.05 15.04
C TYR A 229 2.42 -17.34 15.44
N LYS A 230 3.21 -17.89 14.54
CA LYS A 230 4.65 -18.09 14.77
C LYS A 230 5.40 -16.80 14.47
N LYS A 231 5.89 -16.14 15.51
CA LYS A 231 6.63 -14.89 15.43
C LYS A 231 8.01 -15.08 14.82
N ASN A 232 8.34 -14.28 13.82
CA ASN A 232 9.71 -14.21 13.30
C ASN A 232 10.64 -13.57 14.35
N LEU A 233 11.58 -14.34 14.90
CA LEU A 233 12.50 -13.89 15.94
C LEU A 233 13.68 -13.03 15.44
N TYR A 234 13.81 -12.85 14.12
CA TYR A 234 14.87 -12.02 13.53
C TYR A 234 14.52 -10.52 13.50
N ASN A 235 13.29 -10.15 13.76
CA ASN A 235 12.84 -8.76 13.78
C ASN A 235 11.69 -8.54 14.78
N LYS A 236 11.32 -7.27 15.01
CA LYS A 236 10.23 -6.88 15.92
C LYS A 236 8.86 -6.79 15.22
N PHE A 237 8.80 -6.92 13.90
CA PHE A 237 7.57 -6.78 13.15
C PHE A 237 6.67 -8.03 13.26
N PHE A 238 5.38 -7.81 13.16
CA PHE A 238 4.33 -8.84 13.17
C PHE A 238 3.74 -9.02 11.76
N ASP A 239 4.61 -9.17 10.75
CA ASP A 239 4.17 -9.38 9.38
C ASP A 239 3.31 -10.65 9.30
N LEU A 240 2.18 -10.57 8.55
CA LEU A 240 1.18 -11.64 8.42
C LEU A 240 0.42 -11.99 9.72
N TYR A 241 0.59 -11.24 10.80
CA TYR A 241 -0.26 -11.43 11.98
C TYR A 241 -1.63 -10.83 11.73
N ASP A 242 -2.67 -11.63 11.90
CA ASP A 242 -4.05 -11.18 11.91
C ASP A 242 -4.71 -11.55 13.26
N PRO A 243 -5.09 -10.54 14.07
CA PRO A 243 -5.70 -10.82 15.38
C PRO A 243 -7.11 -11.44 15.30
N LYS A 244 -7.75 -11.47 14.12
CA LYS A 244 -9.01 -12.18 13.91
C LYS A 244 -8.79 -13.68 13.73
N GLU A 245 -7.66 -14.05 13.14
CA GLU A 245 -7.32 -15.45 12.86
C GLU A 245 -6.43 -16.07 13.93
N HIS A 246 -5.47 -15.29 14.46
CA HIS A 246 -4.46 -15.76 15.38
C HIS A 246 -4.82 -15.41 16.83
N THR A 247 -5.14 -16.42 17.63
CA THR A 247 -5.48 -16.24 19.04
C THR A 247 -4.26 -16.17 19.95
N HIS A 248 -3.13 -16.73 19.51
CA HIS A 248 -1.91 -16.88 20.31
C HIS A 248 -0.69 -16.48 19.49
N VAL A 249 0.35 -15.98 20.15
CA VAL A 249 1.66 -15.69 19.55
C VAL A 249 2.68 -16.67 20.10
N MET A 250 3.38 -17.39 19.23
CA MET A 250 4.45 -18.32 19.61
C MET A 250 5.82 -17.75 19.28
N LEU A 251 6.70 -17.74 20.29
CA LEU A 251 8.13 -17.54 20.15
C LEU A 251 8.79 -18.93 20.13
N GLU A 252 8.98 -19.48 18.92
CA GLU A 252 9.43 -20.85 18.73
C GLU A 252 10.96 -20.96 18.85
N ASP A 253 11.44 -21.96 19.61
CA ASP A 253 12.86 -22.21 19.84
C ASP A 253 13.64 -20.96 20.27
N LEU A 254 13.04 -20.20 21.21
CA LEU A 254 13.66 -19.00 21.74
C LEU A 254 14.96 -19.35 22.44
N ASP A 255 16.05 -18.73 21.97
CA ASP A 255 17.39 -18.85 22.51
C ASP A 255 17.91 -17.51 23.04
N PHE A 256 19.12 -17.54 23.58
CA PHE A 256 19.76 -16.36 24.15
C PHE A 256 19.98 -15.25 23.13
N GLU A 257 20.38 -15.58 21.91
CA GLU A 257 20.61 -14.60 20.85
C GLU A 257 19.31 -13.96 20.37
N ALA A 258 18.25 -14.75 20.21
CA ALA A 258 16.93 -14.23 19.87
C ALA A 258 16.37 -13.34 20.99
N THR A 259 16.56 -13.72 22.26
CA THR A 259 16.15 -12.90 23.41
C THR A 259 16.88 -11.55 23.44
N LYS A 260 18.19 -11.54 23.20
CA LYS A 260 18.96 -10.29 23.07
C LYS A 260 18.43 -9.40 21.94
N ARG A 261 18.14 -10.00 20.78
CA ARG A 261 17.64 -9.30 19.61
C ARG A 261 16.28 -8.66 19.84
N LEU A 262 15.36 -9.42 20.43
CA LEU A 262 14.00 -8.93 20.74
C LEU A 262 13.99 -7.98 21.95
N SER A 263 14.85 -8.18 22.91
CA SER A 263 14.96 -7.54 24.21
C SER A 263 13.93 -8.03 25.25
N ILE A 264 14.34 -8.04 26.51
CA ILE A 264 13.46 -8.34 27.65
C ILE A 264 12.27 -7.37 27.72
N GLN A 265 12.49 -6.10 27.37
CA GLN A 265 11.41 -5.12 27.34
C GLN A 265 10.33 -5.46 26.29
N PHE A 266 10.73 -5.95 25.12
CA PHE A 266 9.77 -6.43 24.12
C PHE A 266 8.91 -7.57 24.68
N MET A 267 9.51 -8.56 25.33
CA MET A 267 8.78 -9.68 25.93
C MET A 267 7.80 -9.23 27.00
N LYS A 268 8.21 -8.28 27.86
CA LYS A 268 7.31 -7.69 28.86
C LYS A 268 6.13 -6.98 28.24
N THR A 269 6.36 -6.23 27.16
CA THR A 269 5.32 -5.50 26.44
C THR A 269 4.37 -6.45 25.70
N LEU A 270 4.91 -7.53 25.11
CA LEU A 270 4.10 -8.54 24.40
C LEU A 270 3.09 -9.24 25.32
N CYS A 271 3.43 -9.40 26.61
CA CYS A 271 2.60 -10.02 27.64
C CYS A 271 1.81 -9.00 28.46
N ASP A 272 1.67 -7.75 27.99
CA ASP A 272 0.96 -6.73 28.76
C ASP A 272 -0.56 -6.90 28.64
N GLU A 273 -1.25 -6.92 29.79
CA GLU A 273 -2.70 -7.05 29.85
C GLU A 273 -3.45 -5.89 29.19
N ALA A 274 -2.82 -4.69 29.14
CA ALA A 274 -3.38 -3.55 28.43
C ALA A 274 -3.26 -3.71 26.90
N GLY A 275 -2.49 -4.67 26.44
CA GLY A 275 -2.21 -4.92 25.04
C GLY A 275 -0.86 -4.34 24.59
N PHE A 276 -0.38 -4.79 23.46
CA PHE A 276 0.87 -4.37 22.86
C PHE A 276 0.66 -3.82 21.44
N PRO A 277 1.51 -2.89 20.98
CA PRO A 277 1.43 -2.39 19.61
C PRO A 277 1.92 -3.46 18.63
N ILE A 278 1.05 -3.81 17.66
CA ILE A 278 1.44 -4.66 16.53
C ILE A 278 2.08 -3.76 15.48
N ASP A 279 3.38 -3.83 15.33
CA ASP A 279 4.12 -3.13 14.29
C ASP A 279 4.25 -4.03 13.06
N GLN A 280 3.58 -3.66 11.98
CA GLN A 280 3.62 -4.34 10.69
C GLN A 280 4.18 -3.40 9.63
N LYS A 281 5.03 -3.91 8.75
CA LYS A 281 5.60 -3.10 7.67
C LYS A 281 4.49 -2.47 6.82
N TYR A 282 4.61 -1.16 6.61
CA TYR A 282 3.68 -0.38 5.78
C TYR A 282 2.22 -0.30 6.28
N LYS A 283 1.94 -0.72 7.51
CA LYS A 283 0.62 -0.61 8.13
C LYS A 283 0.67 0.28 9.37
N THR A 284 -0.47 0.87 9.71
CA THR A 284 -0.60 1.63 10.96
C THR A 284 -0.55 0.66 12.14
N PRO A 285 0.25 0.90 13.18
CA PRO A 285 0.30 0.06 14.37
C PRO A 285 -1.09 -0.09 15.01
N GLN A 286 -1.43 -1.31 15.38
CA GLN A 286 -2.66 -1.64 16.08
C GLN A 286 -2.34 -2.16 17.48
N LEU A 287 -3.25 -1.97 18.42
CA LEU A 287 -3.10 -2.50 19.76
C LEU A 287 -3.79 -3.86 19.86
N ALA A 288 -3.06 -4.89 20.29
CA ALA A 288 -3.62 -6.21 20.50
C ALA A 288 -3.27 -6.78 21.88
N ARG A 289 -4.12 -7.66 22.37
CA ARG A 289 -3.83 -8.55 23.48
C ARG A 289 -3.67 -9.96 22.93
N THR A 290 -2.79 -10.75 23.51
CA THR A 290 -2.61 -12.14 23.08
C THR A 290 -2.08 -12.98 24.22
N THR A 291 -2.26 -14.30 24.12
CA THR A 291 -1.50 -15.24 24.94
C THR A 291 -0.20 -15.59 24.23
N VAL A 292 0.89 -15.51 24.96
CA VAL A 292 2.23 -15.78 24.45
C VAL A 292 2.67 -17.19 24.85
N LEU A 293 3.10 -17.95 23.86
CA LEU A 293 3.62 -19.30 24.00
C LEU A 293 5.11 -19.28 23.64
N VAL A 294 5.96 -19.71 24.56
CA VAL A 294 7.39 -19.81 24.32
C VAL A 294 7.81 -21.26 24.35
N THR A 295 8.57 -21.69 23.34
CA THR A 295 9.35 -22.93 23.41
C THR A 295 10.82 -22.59 23.50
N SER A 296 11.54 -23.23 24.44
CA SER A 296 12.96 -23.01 24.64
C SER A 296 13.67 -24.28 25.08
N ASN A 297 14.97 -24.38 24.88
CA ASN A 297 15.81 -25.39 25.47
C ASN A 297 16.36 -25.00 26.85
N PHE A 298 16.07 -23.75 27.27
CA PHE A 298 16.60 -23.12 28.46
C PHE A 298 15.49 -22.71 29.43
N GLU A 299 15.82 -22.59 30.70
CA GLU A 299 14.93 -22.02 31.70
C GLU A 299 14.80 -20.50 31.47
N LEU A 300 13.67 -19.92 31.89
CA LEU A 300 13.40 -18.50 31.75
C LEU A 300 14.49 -17.63 32.39
N LYS A 301 15.00 -18.02 33.57
CA LYS A 301 16.04 -17.29 34.28
C LYS A 301 17.35 -17.20 33.49
N ASP A 302 17.70 -18.25 32.73
CA ASP A 302 18.93 -18.35 31.96
C ASP A 302 18.91 -17.40 30.73
N MET A 303 17.75 -16.92 30.34
CA MET A 303 17.55 -16.05 29.17
C MET A 303 17.76 -14.56 29.46
N VAL A 304 17.95 -14.21 30.73
CA VAL A 304 18.16 -12.83 31.16
C VAL A 304 19.66 -12.61 31.43
N ASP A 305 20.23 -11.62 30.76
CA ASP A 305 21.65 -11.25 30.94
C ASP A 305 21.96 -10.98 32.41
N GLU A 306 23.10 -11.52 32.90
CA GLU A 306 23.64 -11.20 34.23
C GLU A 306 24.08 -9.74 34.26
N GLY A 307 23.75 -9.04 35.33
CA GLY A 307 24.12 -7.63 35.51
C GLY A 307 23.11 -6.83 36.32
N PRO A 308 23.26 -5.50 36.34
CA PRO A 308 22.34 -4.62 37.06
C PRO A 308 20.87 -4.84 36.60
N GLY A 309 20.01 -5.16 37.56
CA GLY A 309 18.59 -5.41 37.28
C GLY A 309 18.23 -6.83 36.83
N HIS A 310 19.17 -7.80 36.77
CA HIS A 310 18.92 -9.19 36.45
C HIS A 310 17.75 -9.76 37.25
N GLY A 311 17.82 -9.75 38.58
CA GLY A 311 16.76 -10.28 39.43
C GLY A 311 15.39 -9.66 39.20
N MET A 312 15.34 -8.35 38.95
CA MET A 312 14.09 -7.64 38.65
C MET A 312 13.51 -8.05 37.28
N ASN A 313 14.37 -8.27 36.29
CA ASN A 313 13.93 -8.73 34.97
C ASN A 313 13.43 -10.17 35.02
N VAL A 314 14.13 -11.06 35.71
CA VAL A 314 13.68 -12.46 35.95
C VAL A 314 12.33 -12.45 36.64
N ALA A 315 12.18 -11.73 37.77
CA ALA A 315 10.92 -11.63 38.50
C ALA A 315 9.77 -11.08 37.63
N ALA A 316 10.07 -10.08 36.79
CA ALA A 316 9.06 -9.51 35.90
C ALA A 316 8.58 -10.48 34.82
N LEU A 317 9.44 -11.35 34.31
CA LEU A 317 9.07 -12.40 33.36
C LEU A 317 8.36 -13.58 34.06
N ALA A 318 8.90 -14.03 35.20
CA ALA A 318 8.31 -15.11 35.98
C ALA A 318 6.89 -14.81 36.46
N ARG A 319 6.55 -13.53 36.69
CA ARG A 319 5.17 -13.12 36.98
C ARG A 319 4.23 -13.26 35.78
N ARG A 320 4.77 -13.17 34.57
CA ARG A 320 3.98 -13.18 33.33
C ARG A 320 3.85 -14.56 32.72
N PHE A 321 4.91 -15.35 32.79
CA PHE A 321 4.95 -16.68 32.22
C PHE A 321 4.79 -17.76 33.26
N TRP A 322 3.93 -18.71 32.98
CA TRP A 322 3.94 -19.99 33.68
C TRP A 322 5.01 -20.89 33.04
N GLU A 323 6.09 -21.09 33.74
CA GLU A 323 7.20 -21.92 33.27
C GLU A 323 6.93 -23.38 33.54
N LEU A 324 7.01 -24.20 32.52
CA LEU A 324 6.77 -25.65 32.57
C LEU A 324 7.88 -26.41 31.85
N ASN A 325 8.34 -27.49 32.45
CA ASN A 325 9.08 -28.50 31.72
C ASN A 325 8.15 -29.24 30.77
N ILE A 326 8.61 -29.61 29.56
CA ILE A 326 7.81 -30.33 28.57
C ILE A 326 7.16 -31.64 29.17
N TYR A 327 7.90 -32.36 29.98
CA TYR A 327 7.37 -33.60 30.58
C TYR A 327 6.26 -33.32 31.58
N SER A 328 6.32 -32.20 32.31
CA SER A 328 5.24 -31.75 33.20
C SER A 328 4.00 -31.37 32.40
N LEU A 329 4.16 -30.66 31.31
CA LEU A 329 3.06 -30.32 30.41
C LEU A 329 2.41 -31.57 29.80
N LEU A 330 3.18 -32.50 29.27
CA LEU A 330 2.68 -33.76 28.71
C LEU A 330 1.93 -34.58 29.73
N ARG A 331 2.43 -34.65 31.00
CA ARG A 331 1.75 -35.32 32.09
C ARG A 331 0.42 -34.64 32.47
N LEU A 332 0.41 -33.31 32.49
CA LEU A 332 -0.80 -32.53 32.78
C LEU A 332 -1.90 -32.82 31.77
N VAL A 333 -1.56 -32.82 30.48
CA VAL A 333 -2.53 -33.06 29.40
C VAL A 333 -2.68 -34.53 29.05
N GLN A 334 -2.04 -35.44 29.79
CA GLN A 334 -2.11 -36.90 29.59
C GLN A 334 -1.71 -37.34 28.18
N LEU A 335 -0.69 -36.71 27.62
CA LEU A 335 -0.18 -37.02 26.28
C LEU A 335 1.23 -37.57 26.33
N LYS A 336 1.54 -38.51 25.44
CA LYS A 336 2.88 -39.05 25.24
C LYS A 336 3.22 -38.94 23.74
N LEU A 337 4.42 -38.50 23.46
CA LEU A 337 4.96 -38.47 22.11
C LEU A 337 5.16 -39.90 21.61
N ILE A 338 4.71 -40.22 20.40
CA ILE A 338 4.91 -41.51 19.77
C ILE A 338 6.40 -41.80 19.53
N PRO A 339 6.81 -43.06 19.34
CA PRO A 339 8.20 -43.45 19.08
C PRO A 339 8.84 -42.66 17.89
N LYS A 340 10.15 -42.49 17.95
CA LYS A 340 10.88 -41.67 16.96
C LYS A 340 10.76 -42.22 15.52
N GLU A 341 10.73 -43.54 15.41
CA GLU A 341 10.61 -44.29 14.16
C GLU A 341 9.26 -43.98 13.47
N GLU A 342 8.17 -44.03 14.23
CA GLU A 342 6.81 -43.73 13.76
C GLU A 342 6.69 -42.24 13.35
N ARG A 343 7.28 -41.31 14.13
CA ARG A 343 7.32 -39.90 13.81
C ARG A 343 8.07 -39.62 12.50
N GLN A 344 9.14 -40.35 12.23
CA GLN A 344 9.90 -40.23 10.98
C GLN A 344 9.11 -40.76 9.79
N ALA A 345 8.32 -41.80 9.94
CA ALA A 345 7.42 -42.31 8.91
C ALA A 345 6.34 -41.29 8.55
N LEU A 346 5.65 -40.72 9.54
CA LEU A 346 4.63 -39.67 9.33
C LEU A 346 5.19 -38.43 8.62
N LYS A 347 6.41 -38.01 8.95
CA LYS A 347 7.08 -36.89 8.24
C LYS A 347 7.38 -37.19 6.77
N LYS A 348 7.77 -38.41 6.45
CA LYS A 348 8.01 -38.82 5.07
C LYS A 348 6.72 -38.85 4.23
N GLU A 349 5.60 -39.12 4.85
CA GLU A 349 4.28 -39.09 4.22
C GLU A 349 3.71 -37.68 4.03
N GLY A 350 4.45 -36.63 4.45
CA GLY A 350 4.00 -35.24 4.34
C GLY A 350 2.80 -34.90 5.24
N ASN A 351 2.68 -35.59 6.37
CA ASN A 351 1.57 -35.39 7.29
C ASN A 351 1.84 -34.23 8.26
N ASP A 352 1.10 -33.12 8.10
CA ASP A 352 1.23 -31.90 8.92
C ASP A 352 0.30 -31.91 10.16
N ASP A 353 -0.45 -32.99 10.38
CA ASP A 353 -1.35 -33.13 11.54
C ASP A 353 -0.56 -33.48 12.81
N PHE A 354 -0.35 -32.48 13.65
CA PHE A 354 0.36 -32.64 14.91
C PHE A 354 -0.35 -33.58 15.89
N SER A 355 -1.65 -33.83 15.78
CA SER A 355 -2.39 -34.76 16.66
C SER A 355 -1.88 -36.18 16.51
N LYS A 356 -1.44 -36.58 15.30
CA LYS A 356 -0.89 -37.91 15.04
C LYS A 356 0.49 -38.15 15.67
N LEU A 357 1.17 -37.10 16.16
CA LEU A 357 2.45 -37.24 16.84
C LEU A 357 2.32 -37.65 18.33
N PHE A 358 1.10 -37.68 18.84
CA PHE A 358 0.82 -37.97 20.24
C PHE A 358 -0.17 -39.10 20.38
N MET A 359 -0.11 -39.77 21.56
CA MET A 359 -1.12 -40.69 22.03
C MET A 359 -1.60 -40.28 23.43
N GLU A 360 -2.85 -40.56 23.75
CA GLU A 360 -3.35 -40.36 25.10
C GLU A 360 -2.71 -41.42 26.01
N TRP A 361 -2.15 -40.97 27.14
CA TRP A 361 -1.32 -41.81 28.03
C TRP A 361 -1.71 -41.65 29.48
N ASP A 362 -1.93 -42.76 30.15
CA ASP A 362 -2.11 -42.81 31.60
C ASP A 362 -0.74 -42.91 32.29
N TYR A 363 -0.31 -41.84 32.92
CA TYR A 363 0.95 -41.77 33.64
C TYR A 363 0.94 -42.49 35.00
N VAL A 364 -0.21 -42.91 35.50
CA VAL A 364 -0.32 -43.70 36.71
C VAL A 364 -0.09 -45.17 36.41
N THR A 365 -0.81 -45.69 35.44
CA THR A 365 -0.68 -47.10 35.02
C THR A 365 0.45 -47.32 34.01
N ASN A 366 0.99 -46.22 33.45
CA ASN A 366 2.06 -46.19 32.46
C ASN A 366 1.77 -46.99 31.16
N VAL A 367 0.51 -46.87 30.70
CA VAL A 367 0.05 -47.50 29.44
C VAL A 367 -0.78 -46.53 28.60
N PRO A 368 -0.91 -46.76 27.26
CA PRO A 368 -1.84 -46.01 26.43
C PRO A 368 -3.28 -46.18 26.95
N THR A 369 -4.05 -45.11 26.98
CA THR A 369 -5.47 -45.19 27.41
C THR A 369 -6.36 -45.79 26.34
N GLY A 370 -5.91 -45.89 25.11
CA GLY A 370 -6.69 -46.32 23.94
C GLY A 370 -7.78 -45.31 23.52
N ARG A 371 -7.82 -44.15 24.16
CA ARG A 371 -8.76 -43.08 23.79
C ARG A 371 -8.22 -42.21 22.65
N ALA A 372 -9.13 -41.60 21.92
CA ALA A 372 -8.76 -40.59 20.91
C ALA A 372 -8.20 -39.33 21.58
N ILE A 373 -7.35 -38.62 20.86
CA ILE A 373 -6.85 -37.30 21.22
C ILE A 373 -8.05 -36.35 21.40
N LYS A 374 -8.06 -35.59 22.49
CA LYS A 374 -9.09 -34.59 22.79
C LYS A 374 -9.00 -33.39 21.83
N SER A 375 -10.05 -32.59 21.83
CA SER A 375 -10.04 -31.33 21.05
C SER A 375 -9.06 -30.32 21.64
N PRO A 376 -8.57 -29.37 20.80
CA PRO A 376 -7.71 -28.26 21.25
C PRO A 376 -8.32 -27.52 22.47
N GLU A 377 -9.62 -27.24 22.41
CA GLU A 377 -10.37 -26.52 23.47
C GLU A 377 -10.37 -27.25 24.78
N GLU A 378 -10.50 -28.57 24.75
CA GLU A 378 -10.45 -29.41 25.96
C GLU A 378 -9.07 -29.36 26.62
N TYR A 379 -7.99 -29.42 25.81
CA TYR A 379 -6.63 -29.29 26.35
C TYR A 379 -6.35 -27.89 26.89
N GLN A 380 -6.81 -26.85 26.22
CA GLN A 380 -6.70 -25.46 26.68
C GLN A 380 -7.44 -25.30 28.03
N ALA A 381 -8.62 -25.90 28.19
CA ALA A 381 -9.37 -25.86 29.42
C ALA A 381 -8.60 -26.57 30.56
N ILE A 382 -8.03 -27.76 30.33
CA ILE A 382 -7.21 -28.48 31.30
C ILE A 382 -6.04 -27.62 31.79
N ILE A 383 -5.31 -26.97 30.85
CA ILE A 383 -4.17 -26.11 31.19
C ILE A 383 -4.63 -24.90 32.00
N ARG A 384 -5.68 -24.25 31.58
CA ARG A 384 -6.24 -23.04 32.20
C ARG A 384 -6.74 -23.36 33.63
N ASP A 385 -7.55 -24.39 33.78
CA ASP A 385 -8.16 -24.73 35.05
C ASP A 385 -7.10 -25.15 36.09
N TYR A 386 -6.08 -25.89 35.66
CA TYR A 386 -4.96 -26.24 36.51
C TYR A 386 -4.12 -25.02 36.91
N PHE A 387 -3.87 -24.11 35.99
CA PHE A 387 -3.14 -22.86 36.29
C PHE A 387 -3.87 -22.03 37.35
N TYR A 388 -5.17 -21.83 37.19
CA TYR A 388 -5.96 -21.08 38.16
C TYR A 388 -6.09 -21.79 39.53
N ALA A 389 -6.14 -23.11 39.53
CA ALA A 389 -6.11 -23.85 40.77
C ALA A 389 -4.78 -23.74 41.55
N LEU A 390 -3.66 -23.50 40.84
CA LEU A 390 -2.36 -23.25 41.47
C LEU A 390 -2.19 -21.80 41.96
N THR A 391 -2.92 -20.86 41.39
CA THR A 391 -2.73 -19.41 41.64
C THR A 391 -3.85 -18.84 42.54
N SER A 392 -4.88 -19.63 42.85
CA SER A 392 -5.94 -19.32 43.84
C SER A 392 -5.46 -19.63 45.24
#